data_d973c806ca67ce4019b16aaabe14dc5f
#
_entry.id   d973c806ca67ce4019b16aaabe14dc5f
#
_cell.length_a   1.000
_cell.length_b   1.000
_cell.length_c   1.000
_cell.angle_alpha   90.00
_cell.angle_beta   90.00
_cell.angle_gamma   90.00
#
_symmetry.space_group_name_H-M   'P 1'
#
loop_
_entity.id
_entity.type
_entity.pdbx_description
1 polymer ?
#
loop_
_entity_poly.entity_id
_entity_poly.type
_entity_poly.pdbx_seq_one_letter_code
_entity_poly.pdbx_strand_id
1 'polypeptide(L)'
;MRPIRDRNLAELLIQLRFTPEGKRHRQLEATEQLIALIDKDKEYPFEFVHFRITGFHPKREVEPYVIKGSDLLEDLRLFLTKLSTLAPPMAAEQGEKVYTIQELARHLDVSSKTIDRWRRQGLVARKFVFGECSYVLGVLN
;
A
#
# COMPACT_ATOMS: atom_id res chain seq x y z
N MET A 1 -9.83 -10.58 -4.14
CA MET A 1 -9.14 -9.79 -3.09
C MET A 1 -10.11 -9.50 -1.97
N ARG A 2 -9.72 -9.77 -0.74
CA ARG A 2 -10.61 -9.57 0.39
C ARG A 2 -10.76 -8.06 0.71
N PRO A 3 -11.89 -7.66 1.32
CA PRO A 3 -12.10 -6.26 1.67
C PRO A 3 -11.23 -5.82 2.86
N ILE A 4 -11.02 -4.51 2.97
CA ILE A 4 -10.39 -3.89 4.12
C ILE A 4 -11.34 -4.04 5.31
N ARG A 5 -10.83 -4.54 6.43
CA ARG A 5 -11.66 -4.80 7.63
C ARG A 5 -11.97 -3.53 8.41
N ASP A 6 -10.99 -2.64 8.55
CA ASP A 6 -11.19 -1.40 9.28
C ASP A 6 -12.10 -0.47 8.48
N ARG A 7 -13.22 -0.11 9.09
CA ARG A 7 -14.26 0.70 8.43
C ARG A 7 -13.76 2.08 8.04
N ASN A 8 -13.01 2.73 8.91
CA ASN A 8 -12.52 4.08 8.65
C ASN A 8 -11.44 4.07 7.56
N LEU A 9 -10.61 3.05 7.52
CA LEU A 9 -9.61 2.90 6.47
C LEU A 9 -10.27 2.61 5.12
N ALA A 10 -11.33 1.81 5.10
CA ALA A 10 -12.11 1.56 3.88
C ALA A 10 -12.77 2.84 3.36
N GLU A 11 -13.32 3.66 4.26
CA GLU A 11 -13.90 4.96 3.89
C GLU A 11 -12.84 5.93 3.37
N LEU A 12 -11.66 5.93 3.96
CA LEU A 12 -10.56 6.76 3.50
C LEU A 12 -10.18 6.41 2.06
N LEU A 13 -10.12 5.14 1.72
CA LEU A 13 -9.84 4.70 0.35
C LEU A 13 -10.86 5.26 -0.63
N ILE A 14 -12.15 5.25 -0.27
CA ILE A 14 -13.21 5.81 -1.10
C ILE A 14 -13.01 7.32 -1.29
N GLN A 15 -12.66 8.03 -0.23
CA GLN A 15 -12.41 9.48 -0.30
C GLN A 15 -11.22 9.80 -1.21
N LEU A 16 -10.17 9.00 -1.15
CA LEU A 16 -8.96 9.22 -1.94
C LEU A 16 -9.14 8.95 -3.44
N ARG A 17 -10.24 8.32 -3.85
CA ARG A 17 -10.57 8.14 -5.28
C ARG A 17 -10.65 9.47 -6.03
N PHE A 18 -11.00 10.53 -5.34
CA PHE A 18 -11.19 11.86 -5.93
C PHE A 18 -9.94 12.74 -5.81
N THR A 19 -8.82 12.18 -5.35
CA THR A 19 -7.59 12.94 -5.21
C THR A 19 -6.92 13.18 -6.56
N PRO A 20 -6.39 14.39 -6.82
CA PRO A 20 -5.59 14.65 -8.02
C PRO A 20 -4.36 13.74 -8.11
N GLU A 21 -3.97 13.39 -9.33
CA GLU A 21 -2.85 12.46 -9.59
C GLU A 21 -1.55 12.88 -8.91
N GLY A 22 -1.24 14.18 -8.86
CA GLY A 22 -0.03 14.68 -8.23
C GLY A 22 0.09 14.37 -6.75
N LYS A 23 -1.04 14.25 -6.06
CA LYS A 23 -1.07 13.87 -4.64
C LYS A 23 -1.07 12.35 -4.44
N ARG A 24 -1.50 11.61 -5.45
CA ARG A 24 -1.59 10.14 -5.39
C ARG A 24 -0.23 9.50 -5.11
N HIS A 25 0.80 9.98 -5.78
CA HIS A 25 2.15 9.48 -5.62
C HIS A 25 2.62 9.62 -4.16
N ARG A 26 2.38 10.77 -3.54
CA ARG A 26 2.71 11.00 -2.12
C ARG A 26 1.94 10.07 -1.20
N GLN A 27 0.68 9.82 -1.49
CA GLN A 27 -0.16 8.93 -0.69
C GLN A 27 0.33 7.48 -0.77
N LEU A 28 0.75 7.04 -1.96
CA LEU A 28 1.33 5.71 -2.15
C LEU A 28 2.64 5.56 -1.37
N GLU A 29 3.54 6.54 -1.48
CA GLU A 29 4.80 6.53 -0.72
C GLU A 29 4.55 6.57 0.78
N ALA A 30 3.65 7.42 1.25
CA ALA A 30 3.32 7.53 2.66
C ALA A 30 2.77 6.22 3.21
N THR A 31 1.92 5.54 2.43
CA THR A 31 1.37 4.23 2.81
C THR A 31 2.47 3.17 2.91
N GLU A 32 3.39 3.15 1.96
CA GLU A 32 4.53 2.23 1.99
C GLU A 32 5.42 2.48 3.21
N GLN A 33 5.71 3.75 3.52
CA GLN A 33 6.50 4.11 4.70
C GLN A 33 5.78 3.73 5.98
N LEU A 34 4.46 3.91 6.02
CA LEU A 34 3.66 3.52 7.18
C LEU A 34 3.70 2.02 7.41
N ILE A 35 3.58 1.21 6.35
CA ILE A 35 3.69 -0.25 6.45
C ILE A 35 5.04 -0.65 7.07
N ALA A 36 6.12 0.02 6.68
CA ALA A 36 7.45 -0.25 7.22
C ALA A 36 7.58 0.16 8.69
N LEU A 37 6.78 1.13 9.14
CA LEU A 37 6.81 1.67 10.50
C LEU A 37 6.00 0.84 11.50
N ILE A 38 4.92 0.19 11.05
CA ILE A 38 3.98 -0.51 11.92
C ILE A 38 4.61 -1.77 12.52
N ASP A 39 4.53 -1.87 13.85
CA ASP A 39 4.93 -3.06 14.59
C ASP A 39 3.67 -3.90 14.85
N LYS A 40 3.70 -5.16 14.44
CA LYS A 40 2.55 -6.08 14.57
C LYS A 40 2.12 -6.30 16.03
N ASP A 41 3.01 -6.07 16.97
CA ASP A 41 2.76 -6.30 18.40
C ASP A 41 2.28 -5.05 19.13
N LYS A 42 2.14 -3.93 18.44
CA LYS A 42 1.66 -2.66 18.98
C LYS A 42 0.26 -2.33 18.48
N GLU A 43 -0.33 -1.30 19.05
CA GLU A 43 -1.64 -0.78 18.66
C GLU A 43 -1.49 0.66 18.19
N TYR A 44 -2.32 1.06 17.21
CA TYR A 44 -2.24 2.39 16.60
C TYR A 44 -3.63 3.00 16.47
N PRO A 45 -3.79 4.29 16.82
CA PRO A 45 -5.07 4.97 16.58
C PRO A 45 -5.27 5.27 15.10
N PHE A 46 -6.51 5.22 14.64
CA PHE A 46 -6.82 5.54 13.24
C PHE A 46 -6.39 6.96 12.87
N GLU A 47 -6.51 7.92 13.78
CA GLU A 47 -6.08 9.29 13.53
C GLU A 47 -4.61 9.38 13.13
N PHE A 48 -3.75 8.59 13.77
CA PHE A 48 -2.34 8.48 13.40
C PHE A 48 -2.18 7.94 11.96
N VAL A 49 -2.92 6.89 11.63
CA VAL A 49 -2.88 6.28 10.28
C VAL A 49 -3.33 7.28 9.23
N HIS A 50 -4.44 7.96 9.48
CA HIS A 50 -4.97 8.99 8.57
C HIS A 50 -3.97 10.10 8.33
N PHE A 51 -3.38 10.62 9.40
CA PHE A 51 -2.38 11.68 9.31
C PHE A 51 -1.15 11.26 8.52
N ARG A 52 -0.66 10.04 8.74
CA ARG A 52 0.52 9.52 8.05
C ARG A 52 0.27 9.36 6.55
N ILE A 53 -0.92 8.98 6.15
CA ILE A 53 -1.26 8.78 4.74
C ILE A 53 -1.56 10.11 4.03
N THR A 54 -2.34 10.99 4.65
CA THR A 54 -2.86 12.20 4.01
C THR A 54 -2.10 13.47 4.38
N GLY A 55 -1.42 13.49 5.51
CA GLY A 55 -0.82 14.71 6.07
C GLY A 55 -1.80 15.59 6.84
N PHE A 56 -3.06 15.17 6.96
CA PHE A 56 -4.12 15.92 7.63
C PHE A 56 -4.81 15.06 8.67
N HIS A 57 -5.36 15.71 9.70
CA HIS A 57 -6.24 15.03 10.66
C HIS A 57 -7.62 14.80 10.02
N PRO A 58 -8.37 13.76 10.46
CA PRO A 58 -9.72 13.54 9.96
C PRO A 58 -10.61 14.76 10.22
N LYS A 59 -11.42 15.12 9.24
CA LYS A 59 -12.36 16.26 9.36
C LYS A 59 -13.55 15.93 10.26
N ARG A 60 -13.91 14.65 10.39
CA ARG A 60 -14.93 14.18 11.30
C ARG A 60 -14.30 13.77 12.61
N GLU A 61 -15.03 13.96 13.70
CA GLU A 61 -14.68 13.30 14.94
C GLU A 61 -14.84 11.81 14.74
N VAL A 62 -13.73 11.09 14.82
CA VAL A 62 -13.73 9.64 14.81
C VAL A 62 -13.65 9.20 16.27
N GLU A 63 -14.52 8.28 16.69
CA GLU A 63 -14.42 7.71 18.03
C GLU A 63 -13.00 7.20 18.27
N PRO A 64 -12.34 7.58 19.37
CA PRO A 64 -11.00 7.11 19.63
C PRO A 64 -11.01 5.60 19.84
N TYR A 65 -10.32 4.90 18.95
CA TYR A 65 -10.08 3.47 19.07
C TYR A 65 -8.71 3.15 18.50
N VAL A 66 -8.16 2.04 18.89
CA VAL A 66 -6.86 1.58 18.42
C VAL A 66 -7.02 0.34 17.54
N ILE A 67 -6.15 0.23 16.56
CA ILE A 67 -6.12 -0.90 15.64
C ILE A 67 -4.87 -1.72 15.98
N LYS A 68 -5.05 -3.01 16.13
CA LYS A 68 -3.93 -3.91 16.38
C LYS A 68 -2.98 -3.92 15.18
N GLY A 69 -1.67 -3.82 15.44
CA GLY A 69 -0.67 -3.70 14.39
C GLY A 69 -0.71 -4.82 13.36
N SER A 70 -0.93 -6.06 13.77
CA SER A 70 -1.06 -7.19 12.85
C SER A 70 -2.25 -7.03 11.90
N ASP A 71 -3.40 -6.58 12.40
CA ASP A 71 -4.60 -6.34 11.60
C ASP A 71 -4.41 -5.12 10.69
N LEU A 72 -3.78 -4.07 11.22
CA LEU A 72 -3.49 -2.87 10.47
C LEU A 72 -2.55 -3.15 9.28
N LEU A 73 -1.52 -3.96 9.48
CA LEU A 73 -0.61 -4.33 8.40
C LEU A 73 -1.31 -5.06 7.26
N GLU A 74 -2.22 -5.99 7.59
CA GLU A 74 -3.01 -6.67 6.56
C GLU A 74 -3.87 -5.69 5.77
N ASP A 75 -4.55 -4.80 6.48
CA ASP A 75 -5.42 -3.80 5.85
C ASP A 75 -4.62 -2.77 5.04
N LEU A 76 -3.47 -2.33 5.53
CA LEU A 76 -2.62 -1.39 4.80
C LEU A 76 -2.07 -1.98 3.50
N ARG A 77 -1.75 -3.26 3.48
CA ARG A 77 -1.33 -3.93 2.24
C ARG A 77 -2.44 -3.95 1.21
N LEU A 78 -3.67 -4.25 1.64
CA LEU A 78 -4.84 -4.19 0.77
C LEU A 78 -5.11 -2.76 0.30
N PHE A 79 -5.00 -1.81 1.21
CA PHE A 79 -5.18 -0.39 0.93
C PHE A 79 -4.18 0.08 -0.14
N LEU A 80 -2.91 -0.25 0.02
CA LEU A 80 -1.87 0.10 -0.93
C LEU A 80 -2.15 -0.48 -2.32
N THR A 81 -2.52 -1.75 -2.39
CA THR A 81 -2.83 -2.41 -3.66
C THR A 81 -4.03 -1.76 -4.35
N LYS A 82 -5.10 -1.51 -3.59
CA LYS A 82 -6.31 -0.88 -4.14
C LYS A 82 -6.07 0.58 -4.53
N LEU A 83 -5.32 1.32 -3.73
CA LEU A 83 -4.97 2.70 -4.03
C LEU A 83 -4.14 2.80 -5.31
N SER A 84 -3.15 1.92 -5.48
CA SER A 84 -2.32 1.89 -6.68
C SER A 84 -3.10 1.52 -7.95
N THR A 85 -4.20 0.79 -7.80
CA THR A 85 -5.08 0.44 -8.93
C THR A 85 -5.84 1.65 -9.48
N LEU A 86 -6.13 2.63 -8.63
CA LEU A 86 -6.89 3.82 -9.04
C LEU A 86 -6.13 4.70 -10.04
N ALA A 87 -4.80 4.79 -9.87
CA ALA A 87 -3.93 5.54 -10.77
C ALA A 87 -2.52 4.95 -10.70
N PRO A 88 -2.30 3.76 -11.28
CA PRO A 88 -1.00 3.11 -11.18
C PRO A 88 0.07 3.90 -11.94
N PRO A 89 1.23 4.15 -11.32
CA PRO A 89 2.32 4.82 -12.01
C PRO A 89 2.93 3.93 -13.10
N MET A 90 3.48 4.56 -14.14
CA MET A 90 4.27 3.84 -15.14
C MET A 90 5.57 3.36 -14.51
N ALA A 91 5.91 2.10 -14.73
CA ALA A 91 7.15 1.54 -14.23
C ALA A 91 8.38 2.28 -14.78
N ALA A 92 8.31 2.70 -16.04
CA ALA A 92 9.39 3.43 -16.71
C ALA A 92 9.63 4.83 -16.13
N GLU A 93 8.67 5.41 -15.44
CA GLU A 93 8.77 6.76 -14.84
C GLU A 93 9.41 6.72 -13.45
N GLN A 94 9.66 5.54 -12.90
CA GLN A 94 10.27 5.42 -11.58
C GLN A 94 11.77 5.67 -11.65
N GLY A 95 12.33 6.36 -10.65
CA GLY A 95 13.77 6.57 -10.54
C GLY A 95 14.53 5.31 -10.16
N GLU A 96 13.86 4.31 -9.65
CA GLU A 96 14.40 3.01 -9.29
C GLU A 96 13.85 1.95 -10.23
N LYS A 97 14.60 0.86 -10.38
CA LYS A 97 14.12 -0.25 -11.20
C LYS A 97 12.94 -0.95 -10.53
N VAL A 98 11.87 -1.19 -11.30
CA VAL A 98 10.69 -1.90 -10.86
C VAL A 98 10.71 -3.29 -11.46
N TYR A 99 10.54 -4.31 -10.61
CA TYR A 99 10.48 -5.70 -11.02
C TYR A 99 9.05 -6.20 -10.94
N THR A 100 8.60 -6.97 -11.93
CA THR A 100 7.41 -7.80 -11.75
C THR A 100 7.74 -8.90 -10.73
N ILE A 101 6.70 -9.52 -10.16
CA ILE A 101 6.91 -10.64 -9.23
C ILE A 101 7.72 -11.75 -9.89
N GLN A 102 7.44 -12.06 -11.16
CA GLN A 102 8.16 -13.09 -11.91
C GLN A 102 9.62 -12.71 -12.18
N GLU A 103 9.86 -11.45 -12.54
CA GLU A 103 11.23 -10.95 -12.75
C GLU A 103 12.03 -10.98 -11.45
N LEU A 104 11.44 -10.58 -10.34
CA LEU A 104 12.10 -10.61 -9.04
C LEU A 104 12.43 -12.03 -8.62
N ALA A 105 11.49 -12.96 -8.83
CA ALA A 105 11.71 -14.38 -8.51
C ALA A 105 12.90 -14.95 -9.31
N ARG A 106 12.99 -14.62 -10.59
CA ARG A 106 14.14 -15.04 -11.43
C ARG A 106 15.44 -14.38 -10.98
N HIS A 107 15.41 -13.10 -10.67
CA HIS A 107 16.59 -12.34 -10.23
C HIS A 107 17.18 -12.90 -8.94
N LEU A 108 16.32 -13.30 -8.00
CA LEU A 108 16.73 -13.86 -6.71
C LEU A 108 16.82 -15.38 -6.69
N ASP A 109 16.54 -16.03 -7.82
CA ASP A 109 16.54 -17.49 -7.96
C ASP A 109 15.65 -18.18 -6.92
N VAL A 110 14.42 -17.70 -6.80
CA VAL A 110 13.39 -18.26 -5.91
C VAL A 110 12.08 -18.40 -6.67
N SER A 111 11.12 -19.13 -6.08
CA SER A 111 9.78 -19.26 -6.67
C SER A 111 8.93 -18.02 -6.41
N SER A 112 7.90 -17.81 -7.24
CA SER A 112 6.93 -16.75 -7.01
C SER A 112 6.17 -16.95 -5.69
N LYS A 113 5.98 -18.18 -5.25
CA LYS A 113 5.39 -18.48 -3.94
C LYS A 113 6.24 -17.96 -2.79
N THR A 114 7.57 -18.02 -2.94
CA THR A 114 8.50 -17.45 -1.96
C THR A 114 8.35 -15.93 -1.88
N ILE A 115 8.22 -15.26 -3.03
CA ILE A 115 7.97 -13.83 -3.08
C ILE A 115 6.64 -13.49 -2.39
N ASP A 116 5.58 -14.25 -2.65
CA ASP A 116 4.28 -14.03 -2.00
C ASP A 116 4.36 -14.18 -0.48
N ARG A 117 5.14 -15.16 0.00
CA ARG A 117 5.38 -15.31 1.43
C ARG A 117 6.12 -14.11 2.00
N TRP A 118 7.13 -13.59 1.31
CA TRP A 118 7.85 -12.39 1.75
C TRP A 118 6.96 -11.15 1.79
N ARG A 119 6.00 -11.05 0.86
CA ARG A 119 5.01 -9.96 0.90
C ARG A 119 4.19 -9.99 2.18
N ARG A 120 3.84 -11.16 2.66
CA ARG A 120 3.13 -11.31 3.96
C ARG A 120 4.02 -10.93 5.13
N GLN A 121 5.33 -11.02 4.98
CA GLN A 121 6.31 -10.68 6.02
C GLN A 121 6.78 -9.23 5.96
N GLY A 122 6.43 -8.48 4.95
CA GLY A 122 6.76 -7.07 4.86
C GLY A 122 7.29 -6.57 3.51
N LEU A 123 7.58 -7.44 2.57
CA LEU A 123 7.98 -7.01 1.23
C LEU A 123 6.80 -6.26 0.57
N VAL A 124 7.02 -4.99 0.22
CA VAL A 124 5.97 -4.14 -0.31
C VAL A 124 5.92 -4.27 -1.83
N ALA A 125 4.73 -4.56 -2.34
CA ALA A 125 4.45 -4.56 -3.77
C ALA A 125 3.23 -3.71 -4.07
N ARG A 126 3.25 -3.01 -5.19
CA ARG A 126 2.12 -2.24 -5.67
C ARG A 126 1.96 -2.39 -7.19
N LYS A 127 0.84 -1.93 -7.72
CA LYS A 127 0.57 -2.04 -9.14
C LYS A 127 1.28 -0.96 -9.93
N PHE A 128 1.89 -1.35 -11.05
CA PHE A 128 2.53 -0.46 -12.01
C PHE A 128 2.06 -0.79 -13.42
N VAL A 129 2.23 0.15 -14.33
CA VAL A 129 2.05 -0.09 -15.77
C VAL A 129 3.41 -0.40 -16.36
N PHE A 130 3.56 -1.57 -16.98
CA PHE A 130 4.77 -2.02 -17.64
C PHE A 130 4.54 -1.98 -19.16
N GLY A 131 5.10 -0.95 -19.83
CA GLY A 131 4.92 -0.79 -21.27
C GLY A 131 3.44 -0.70 -21.64
N GLU A 132 2.98 -1.62 -22.51
CA GLU A 132 1.58 -1.71 -22.94
C GLU A 132 0.72 -2.57 -22.02
N CYS A 133 1.34 -3.30 -21.09
CA CYS A 133 0.63 -4.10 -20.11
C CYS A 133 -0.01 -3.20 -19.06
N SER A 134 -1.32 -3.38 -18.83
CA SER A 134 -2.01 -2.55 -17.86
C SER A 134 -1.82 -3.03 -16.45
N TYR A 135 -1.94 -3.31 -15.56
CA TYR A 135 -1.85 -3.58 -14.14
C TYR A 135 -1.10 -4.87 -13.81
N VAL A 136 0.20 -4.75 -13.55
CA VAL A 136 1.02 -5.85 -13.06
C VAL A 136 1.55 -5.46 -11.67
N LEU A 137 1.55 -6.40 -10.73
CA LEU A 137 2.16 -6.17 -9.44
C LEU A 137 3.68 -6.06 -9.62
N GLY A 138 4.24 -5.00 -9.06
CA GLY A 138 5.67 -4.74 -9.13
C GLY A 138 6.27 -4.41 -7.79
N VAL A 139 7.58 -4.64 -7.67
CA VAL A 139 8.36 -4.35 -6.47
C VAL A 139 9.48 -3.40 -6.86
N LEU A 140 9.63 -2.30 -6.14
CA LEU A 140 10.75 -1.38 -6.32
C LEU A 140 12.03 -2.02 -5.80
N ASN A 141 13.07 -1.84 -6.59
CA ASN A 141 14.39 -2.32 -6.21
C ASN A 141 14.95 -1.53 -5.02
#